data_bbe131feaf16bead96d5b3fd8a005c1a
#
_entry.id   bbe131feaf16bead96d5b3fd8a005c1a
#
_cell.length_a   1.000
_cell.length_b   1.000
_cell.length_c   1.000
_cell.angle_alpha   90.00
_cell.angle_beta   90.00
_cell.angle_gamma   90.00
#
_symmetry.space_group_name_H-M   'P 1'
#
loop_
_entity.id
_entity.type
_entity.pdbx_description
1 polymer ?
#
loop_
_entity_poly.entity_id
_entity_poly.type
_entity_poly.pdbx_seq_one_letter_code
_entity_poly.pdbx_strand_id
1 'polypeptide(L)'
;MTTKLFERLVTKFSIKVTDLIKYLEISKATIYNYRNLERFSDIPKDKQYKIFYLFGKETEEELILVLDESDPDILAKYVNRISSILKESVQEQKNSLASIEELEASNARLTKEVASLQRQLSVTQGLKNMDEFTRTVLLDKVASITSGASTAEIKEFIDYLDIFEKYRKFGGKN
;
A
#
# COMPACT_ATOMS: atom_id res chain seq x y z
N MET A 1 -31.17 12.66 -27.82
CA MET A 1 -29.96 12.52 -27.00
C MET A 1 -30.33 12.90 -25.57
N THR A 2 -30.09 12.02 -24.62
CA THR A 2 -30.41 12.29 -23.21
C THR A 2 -29.25 13.06 -22.60
N THR A 3 -29.42 14.36 -22.39
CA THR A 3 -28.40 15.20 -21.74
C THR A 3 -28.22 14.75 -20.30
N LYS A 4 -26.96 14.80 -19.82
CA LYS A 4 -26.57 14.46 -18.44
C LYS A 4 -26.98 13.05 -17.99
N LEU A 5 -26.84 12.06 -18.89
CA LEU A 5 -27.23 10.68 -18.62
C LEU A 5 -26.68 10.15 -17.30
N PHE A 6 -25.40 10.35 -17.05
CA PHE A 6 -24.75 9.87 -15.82
C PHE A 6 -25.34 10.51 -14.55
N GLU A 7 -25.56 11.81 -14.55
CA GLU A 7 -26.19 12.52 -13.42
C GLU A 7 -27.60 11.99 -13.13
N ARG A 8 -28.39 11.77 -14.19
CA ARG A 8 -29.76 11.24 -14.05
C ARG A 8 -29.78 9.84 -13.47
N LEU A 9 -28.83 8.96 -13.89
CA LEU A 9 -28.67 7.61 -13.32
C LEU A 9 -28.31 7.68 -11.83
N VAL A 10 -27.30 8.48 -11.48
CA VAL A 10 -26.87 8.65 -10.08
C VAL A 10 -28.01 9.13 -9.20
N THR A 11 -28.80 10.09 -9.68
CA THR A 11 -29.93 10.66 -8.95
C THR A 11 -31.07 9.66 -8.82
N LYS A 12 -31.47 9.00 -9.93
CA LYS A 12 -32.59 8.04 -9.95
C LYS A 12 -32.37 6.89 -8.97
N PHE A 13 -31.15 6.34 -8.93
CA PHE A 13 -30.79 5.20 -8.06
C PHE A 13 -30.21 5.64 -6.71
N SER A 14 -30.20 6.95 -6.41
CA SER A 14 -29.67 7.50 -5.15
C SER A 14 -28.28 7.00 -4.80
N ILE A 15 -27.39 6.87 -5.81
CA ILE A 15 -26.07 6.32 -5.65
C ILE A 15 -25.18 7.30 -4.88
N LYS A 16 -24.54 6.85 -3.82
CA LYS A 16 -23.63 7.69 -3.03
C LYS A 16 -22.37 8.03 -3.83
N VAL A 17 -22.06 9.31 -3.92
CA VAL A 17 -20.87 9.81 -4.63
C VAL A 17 -19.58 9.22 -4.07
N THR A 18 -19.51 9.01 -2.76
CA THR A 18 -18.36 8.38 -2.09
C THR A 18 -18.07 6.97 -2.58
N ASP A 19 -19.12 6.20 -2.86
CA ASP A 19 -18.99 4.81 -3.29
C ASP A 19 -18.62 4.76 -4.78
N LEU A 20 -19.16 5.68 -5.59
CA LEU A 20 -18.76 5.83 -6.98
C LEU A 20 -17.30 6.27 -7.15
N ILE A 21 -16.81 7.19 -6.31
CA ILE A 21 -15.40 7.60 -6.31
C ILE A 21 -14.49 6.39 -6.12
N LYS A 22 -14.81 5.54 -5.17
CA LYS A 22 -14.04 4.31 -4.88
C LYS A 22 -14.16 3.31 -6.02
N TYR A 23 -15.36 3.03 -6.48
CA TYR A 23 -15.62 2.07 -7.55
C TYR A 23 -14.96 2.46 -8.88
N LEU A 24 -15.08 3.73 -9.28
CA LEU A 24 -14.49 4.26 -10.51
C LEU A 24 -13.01 4.60 -10.35
N GLU A 25 -12.45 4.59 -9.12
CA GLU A 25 -11.06 4.94 -8.83
C GLU A 25 -10.69 6.34 -9.36
N ILE A 26 -11.53 7.32 -9.06
CA ILE A 26 -11.37 8.69 -9.52
C ILE A 26 -11.45 9.69 -8.36
N SER A 27 -11.01 10.93 -8.59
CA SER A 27 -11.11 11.98 -7.59
C SER A 27 -12.54 12.50 -7.41
N LYS A 28 -12.79 13.16 -6.27
CA LYS A 28 -14.06 13.84 -6.02
C LYS A 28 -14.35 14.91 -7.09
N ALA A 29 -13.35 15.65 -7.53
CA ALA A 29 -13.50 16.64 -8.60
C ALA A 29 -13.90 15.99 -9.93
N THR A 30 -13.29 14.86 -10.27
CA THR A 30 -13.57 14.12 -11.50
C THR A 30 -15.02 13.61 -11.55
N ILE A 31 -15.56 13.06 -10.43
CA ILE A 31 -16.94 12.56 -10.41
C ILE A 31 -17.94 13.71 -10.63
N TYR A 32 -17.70 14.90 -10.04
CA TYR A 32 -18.55 16.05 -10.27
C TYR A 32 -18.45 16.55 -11.73
N ASN A 33 -17.27 16.49 -12.35
CA ASN A 33 -17.13 16.78 -13.77
C ASN A 33 -17.95 15.81 -14.62
N TYR A 34 -17.88 14.51 -14.35
CA TYR A 34 -18.69 13.51 -15.09
C TYR A 34 -20.19 13.73 -14.95
N ARG A 35 -20.66 14.12 -13.76
CA ARG A 35 -22.09 14.46 -13.54
C ARG A 35 -22.55 15.67 -14.35
N ASN A 36 -21.64 16.59 -14.69
CA ASN A 36 -21.97 17.79 -15.45
C ASN A 36 -21.80 17.62 -16.97
N LEU A 37 -21.26 16.50 -17.44
CA LEU A 37 -21.09 16.24 -18.87
C LEU A 37 -22.44 16.10 -19.57
N GLU A 38 -22.57 16.79 -20.69
CA GLU A 38 -23.78 16.70 -21.53
C GLU A 38 -23.87 15.35 -22.26
N ARG A 39 -22.72 14.81 -22.68
CA ARG A 39 -22.63 13.53 -23.39
C ARG A 39 -21.97 12.49 -22.53
N PHE A 40 -22.56 11.32 -22.46
CA PHE A 40 -21.97 10.16 -21.75
C PHE A 40 -20.66 9.71 -22.41
N SER A 41 -20.57 9.82 -23.74
CA SER A 41 -19.39 9.49 -24.54
C SER A 41 -18.14 10.31 -24.19
N ASP A 42 -18.27 11.44 -23.51
CA ASP A 42 -17.14 12.27 -23.08
C ASP A 42 -16.44 11.71 -21.80
N ILE A 43 -17.06 10.72 -21.15
CA ILE A 43 -16.42 9.95 -20.07
C ILE A 43 -15.39 9.00 -20.70
N PRO A 44 -14.18 8.81 -20.09
CA PRO A 44 -13.20 7.84 -20.58
C PRO A 44 -13.78 6.43 -20.71
N LYS A 45 -13.42 5.71 -21.77
CA LYS A 45 -14.02 4.40 -22.10
C LYS A 45 -13.91 3.37 -20.98
N ASP A 46 -12.78 3.31 -20.29
CA ASP A 46 -12.60 2.42 -19.14
C ASP A 46 -13.62 2.69 -18.01
N LYS A 47 -13.97 3.95 -17.81
CA LYS A 47 -14.98 4.36 -16.82
C LYS A 47 -16.40 4.13 -17.36
N GLN A 48 -16.63 4.33 -18.67
CA GLN A 48 -17.90 3.96 -19.29
C GLN A 48 -18.19 2.46 -19.09
N TYR A 49 -17.21 1.58 -19.33
CA TYR A 49 -17.38 0.13 -19.09
C TYR A 49 -17.70 -0.22 -17.65
N LYS A 50 -17.04 0.42 -16.68
CA LYS A 50 -17.38 0.26 -15.26
C LYS A 50 -18.82 0.68 -14.97
N ILE A 51 -19.29 1.79 -15.55
CA ILE A 51 -20.67 2.27 -15.39
C ILE A 51 -21.65 1.29 -16.07
N PHE A 52 -21.38 0.83 -17.27
CA PHE A 52 -22.20 -0.19 -17.94
C PHE A 52 -22.32 -1.45 -17.08
N TYR A 53 -21.21 -1.94 -16.57
CA TYR A 53 -21.19 -3.12 -15.69
C TYR A 53 -22.04 -2.93 -14.43
N LEU A 54 -22.01 -1.74 -13.83
CA LEU A 54 -22.79 -1.42 -12.63
C LEU A 54 -24.30 -1.63 -12.86
N PHE A 55 -24.78 -1.27 -14.04
CA PHE A 55 -26.19 -1.43 -14.44
C PHE A 55 -26.50 -2.75 -15.15
N GLY A 56 -25.47 -3.58 -15.45
CA GLY A 56 -25.64 -4.81 -16.24
C GLY A 56 -26.05 -4.53 -17.69
N LYS A 57 -25.46 -3.49 -18.27
CA LYS A 57 -25.70 -3.02 -19.64
C LYS A 57 -24.38 -2.95 -20.40
N GLU A 58 -24.46 -2.85 -21.70
CA GLU A 58 -23.29 -2.81 -22.59
C GLU A 58 -23.23 -1.53 -23.44
N THR A 59 -24.36 -0.83 -23.59
CA THR A 59 -24.47 0.35 -24.44
C THR A 59 -25.13 1.53 -23.75
N GLU A 60 -24.93 2.74 -24.29
CA GLU A 60 -25.56 3.97 -23.81
C GLU A 60 -27.08 3.94 -23.99
N GLU A 61 -27.55 3.36 -25.10
CA GLU A 61 -28.97 3.20 -25.41
C GLU A 61 -29.67 2.36 -24.35
N GLU A 62 -29.04 1.28 -23.90
CA GLU A 62 -29.56 0.44 -22.83
C GLU A 62 -29.59 1.15 -21.47
N LEU A 63 -28.61 2.03 -21.18
CA LEU A 63 -28.66 2.87 -19.99
C LEU A 63 -29.81 3.89 -20.02
N ILE A 64 -30.16 4.39 -21.19
CA ILE A 64 -31.33 5.26 -21.37
C ILE A 64 -32.60 4.49 -21.05
N LEU A 65 -32.74 3.24 -21.50
CA LEU A 65 -33.90 2.39 -21.15
C LEU A 65 -34.00 2.15 -19.65
N VAL A 66 -32.88 2.03 -18.93
CA VAL A 66 -32.88 1.95 -17.46
C VAL A 66 -33.43 3.23 -16.81
N LEU A 67 -33.18 4.39 -17.40
CA LEU A 67 -33.79 5.64 -16.92
C LEU A 67 -35.30 5.71 -17.15
N ASP A 68 -35.79 5.12 -18.22
CA ASP A 68 -37.22 5.13 -18.55
C ASP A 68 -37.99 4.02 -17.84
N GLU A 69 -37.30 3.07 -17.19
CA GLU A 69 -37.90 2.00 -16.42
C GLU A 69 -38.70 2.55 -15.23
N SER A 70 -39.93 2.08 -15.04
CA SER A 70 -40.84 2.50 -13.99
C SER A 70 -41.37 1.36 -13.13
N ASP A 71 -41.11 0.10 -13.52
CA ASP A 71 -41.53 -1.07 -12.77
C ASP A 71 -40.75 -1.17 -11.45
N PRO A 72 -41.45 -1.13 -10.28
CA PRO A 72 -40.79 -1.17 -8.98
C PRO A 72 -39.94 -2.42 -8.74
N ASP A 73 -40.35 -3.58 -9.24
CA ASP A 73 -39.65 -4.84 -9.07
C ASP A 73 -38.33 -4.86 -9.89
N ILE A 74 -38.37 -4.28 -11.08
CA ILE A 74 -37.16 -4.12 -11.92
C ILE A 74 -36.24 -3.09 -11.31
N LEU A 75 -36.74 -1.96 -10.84
CA LEU A 75 -35.93 -0.95 -10.17
C LEU A 75 -35.26 -1.51 -8.91
N ALA A 76 -35.96 -2.31 -8.11
CA ALA A 76 -35.40 -2.98 -6.94
C ALA A 76 -34.22 -3.92 -7.31
N LYS A 77 -34.33 -4.63 -8.44
CA LYS A 77 -33.20 -5.46 -8.95
C LYS A 77 -31.97 -4.63 -9.29
N TYR A 78 -32.14 -3.47 -9.94
CA TYR A 78 -31.02 -2.56 -10.21
C TYR A 78 -30.39 -2.01 -8.92
N VAL A 79 -31.21 -1.55 -7.97
CA VAL A 79 -30.72 -1.05 -6.67
C VAL A 79 -29.91 -2.12 -5.94
N ASN A 80 -30.40 -3.36 -5.88
CA ASN A 80 -29.73 -4.47 -5.23
C ASN A 80 -28.38 -4.79 -5.93
N ARG A 81 -28.39 -4.87 -7.26
CA ARG A 81 -27.17 -5.09 -8.05
C ARG A 81 -26.13 -4.00 -7.81
N ILE A 82 -26.53 -2.74 -7.92
CA ILE A 82 -25.64 -1.58 -7.72
C ILE A 82 -25.05 -1.63 -6.30
N SER A 83 -25.89 -1.88 -5.28
CA SER A 83 -25.45 -1.96 -3.89
C SER A 83 -24.48 -3.10 -3.64
N SER A 84 -24.68 -4.27 -4.27
CA SER A 84 -23.77 -5.41 -4.16
C SER A 84 -22.39 -5.06 -4.74
N ILE A 85 -22.36 -4.62 -5.99
CA ILE A 85 -21.10 -4.29 -6.70
C ILE A 85 -20.31 -3.20 -5.96
N LEU A 86 -20.99 -2.14 -5.50
CA LEU A 86 -20.32 -1.06 -4.77
C LEU A 86 -19.78 -1.52 -3.41
N LYS A 87 -20.48 -2.38 -2.69
CA LYS A 87 -19.99 -2.96 -1.42
C LYS A 87 -18.81 -3.88 -1.63
N GLU A 88 -18.86 -4.75 -2.63
CA GLU A 88 -17.75 -5.64 -3.00
C GLU A 88 -16.49 -4.84 -3.33
N SER A 89 -16.59 -3.82 -4.18
CA SER A 89 -15.46 -2.95 -4.54
C SER A 89 -14.84 -2.24 -3.31
N VAL A 90 -15.66 -1.76 -2.38
CA VAL A 90 -15.17 -1.15 -1.13
C VAL A 90 -14.45 -2.17 -0.26
N GLN A 91 -14.95 -3.41 -0.20
CA GLN A 91 -14.33 -4.47 0.60
C GLN A 91 -13.00 -4.94 -0.02
N GLU A 92 -12.94 -5.09 -1.33
CA GLU A 92 -11.71 -5.42 -2.06
C GLU A 92 -10.61 -4.37 -1.83
N GLN A 93 -10.97 -3.08 -1.88
CA GLN A 93 -10.01 -2.01 -1.59
C GLN A 93 -9.49 -2.08 -0.15
N LYS A 94 -10.33 -2.36 0.83
CA LYS A 94 -9.92 -2.53 2.23
C LYS A 94 -8.97 -3.71 2.40
N ASN A 95 -9.27 -4.84 1.76
CA ASN A 95 -8.42 -6.03 1.81
C ASN A 95 -7.05 -5.77 1.16
N SER A 96 -7.03 -5.05 0.03
CA SER A 96 -5.79 -4.67 -0.65
C SER A 96 -4.92 -3.74 0.21
N LEU A 97 -5.53 -2.76 0.89
CA LEU A 97 -4.80 -1.86 1.81
C LEU A 97 -4.20 -2.62 2.98
N ALA A 98 -4.96 -3.52 3.62
CA ALA A 98 -4.45 -4.36 4.71
C ALA A 98 -3.27 -5.23 4.26
N SER A 99 -3.34 -5.79 3.05
CA SER A 99 -2.24 -6.57 2.47
C SER A 99 -1.00 -5.72 2.19
N ILE A 100 -1.17 -4.47 1.74
CA ILE A 100 -0.05 -3.53 1.54
C ILE A 100 0.63 -3.21 2.88
N GLU A 101 -0.13 -2.90 3.93
CA GLU A 101 0.41 -2.63 5.27
C GLU A 101 1.20 -3.82 5.82
N GLU A 102 0.71 -5.05 5.62
CA GLU A 102 1.41 -6.26 6.02
C GLU A 102 2.73 -6.46 5.25
N LEU A 103 2.72 -6.22 3.94
CA LEU A 103 3.92 -6.28 3.10
C LEU A 103 4.94 -5.20 3.48
N GLU A 104 4.53 -4.00 3.79
CA GLU A 104 5.40 -2.92 4.26
C GLU A 104 6.05 -3.27 5.61
N ALA A 105 5.29 -3.81 6.54
CA ALA A 105 5.81 -4.29 7.82
C ALA A 105 6.83 -5.43 7.65
N SER A 106 6.54 -6.38 6.75
CA SER A 106 7.45 -7.48 6.42
C SER A 106 8.74 -6.97 5.78
N ASN A 107 8.66 -6.04 4.84
CA ASN A 107 9.81 -5.42 4.20
C ASN A 107 10.69 -4.66 5.21
N ALA A 108 10.09 -3.94 6.14
CA ALA A 108 10.83 -3.24 7.20
C ALA A 108 11.59 -4.23 8.11
N ARG A 109 10.97 -5.37 8.44
CA ARG A 109 11.61 -6.45 9.19
C ARG A 109 12.80 -7.05 8.43
N LEU A 110 12.58 -7.44 7.17
CA LEU A 110 13.63 -8.01 6.32
C LEU A 110 14.80 -7.05 6.13
N THR A 111 14.54 -5.76 5.95
CA THR A 111 15.59 -4.74 5.85
C THR A 111 16.47 -4.70 7.10
N LYS A 112 15.87 -4.78 8.29
CA LYS A 112 16.63 -4.84 9.55
C LYS A 112 17.46 -6.13 9.66
N GLU A 113 16.90 -7.25 9.24
CA GLU A 113 17.59 -8.55 9.26
C GLU A 113 18.78 -8.56 8.29
N VAL A 114 18.61 -8.06 7.07
CA VAL A 114 19.70 -7.90 6.09
C VAL A 114 20.82 -7.02 6.65
N ALA A 115 20.49 -5.88 7.26
CA ALA A 115 21.48 -5.03 7.87
C ALA A 115 22.25 -5.72 9.01
N SER A 116 21.58 -6.53 9.81
CA SER A 116 22.19 -7.34 10.87
C SER A 116 23.15 -8.39 10.28
N LEU A 117 22.71 -9.14 9.27
CA LEU A 117 23.53 -10.14 8.59
C LEU A 117 24.75 -9.52 7.90
N GLN A 118 24.61 -8.36 7.28
CA GLN A 118 25.73 -7.63 6.68
C GLN A 118 26.78 -7.23 7.72
N ARG A 119 26.35 -6.78 8.92
CA ARG A 119 27.28 -6.50 10.03
C ARG A 119 28.01 -7.76 10.48
N GLN A 120 27.29 -8.87 10.66
CA GLN A 120 27.91 -10.16 11.05
C GLN A 120 28.91 -10.64 10.00
N LEU A 121 28.57 -10.52 8.71
CA LEU A 121 29.46 -10.87 7.62
C LEU A 121 30.74 -10.01 7.63
N SER A 122 30.59 -8.71 7.85
CA SER A 122 31.75 -7.78 7.92
C SER A 122 32.69 -8.13 9.07
N VAL A 123 32.13 -8.46 10.24
CA VAL A 123 32.93 -8.92 11.39
C VAL A 123 33.63 -10.24 11.07
N THR A 124 32.93 -11.21 10.50
CA THR A 124 33.47 -12.51 10.13
C THR A 124 34.61 -12.38 9.11
N GLN A 125 34.44 -11.53 8.09
CA GLN A 125 35.48 -11.24 7.11
C GLN A 125 36.68 -10.54 7.75
N GLY A 126 36.45 -9.60 8.66
CA GLY A 126 37.52 -8.94 9.42
C GLY A 126 38.34 -9.94 10.24
N LEU A 127 37.69 -10.84 10.95
CA LEU A 127 38.35 -11.89 11.73
C LEU A 127 39.11 -12.89 10.84
N LYS A 128 38.59 -13.19 9.64
CA LYS A 128 39.19 -14.12 8.70
C LYS A 128 40.50 -13.57 8.07
N ASN A 129 40.59 -12.25 7.96
CA ASN A 129 41.76 -11.54 7.45
C ASN A 129 42.86 -11.28 8.50
N MET A 130 42.61 -11.59 9.78
CA MET A 130 43.60 -11.52 10.83
C MET A 130 44.45 -12.80 10.85
N ASP A 131 45.71 -12.66 11.20
CA ASP A 131 46.56 -13.81 11.50
C ASP A 131 45.98 -14.57 12.73
N GLU A 132 46.31 -15.85 12.81
CA GLU A 132 45.72 -16.74 13.81
C GLU A 132 46.05 -16.31 15.25
N PHE A 133 47.26 -15.82 15.48
CA PHE A 133 47.67 -15.35 16.82
C PHE A 133 46.88 -14.10 17.21
N THR A 134 46.82 -13.09 16.36
CA THR A 134 46.05 -11.85 16.60
C THR A 134 44.56 -12.14 16.85
N ARG A 135 43.97 -13.05 16.07
CA ARG A 135 42.59 -13.49 16.23
C ARG A 135 42.36 -14.12 17.59
N THR A 136 43.21 -15.07 17.99
CA THR A 136 43.10 -15.75 19.28
C THR A 136 43.22 -14.77 20.43
N VAL A 137 44.20 -13.91 20.44
CA VAL A 137 44.40 -12.87 21.46
C VAL A 137 43.20 -11.92 21.57
N LEU A 138 42.61 -11.53 20.42
CA LEU A 138 41.44 -10.67 20.41
C LEU A 138 40.22 -11.37 21.03
N LEU A 139 39.98 -12.62 20.64
CA LEU A 139 38.84 -13.40 21.16
C LEU A 139 38.98 -13.66 22.66
N ASP A 140 40.18 -14.00 23.14
CA ASP A 140 40.45 -14.21 24.55
C ASP A 140 40.24 -12.92 25.37
N LYS A 141 40.68 -11.77 24.85
CA LYS A 141 40.43 -10.48 25.49
C LYS A 141 38.95 -10.13 25.55
N VAL A 142 38.22 -10.31 24.44
CA VAL A 142 36.78 -10.07 24.43
C VAL A 142 36.07 -11.00 25.42
N ALA A 143 36.40 -12.29 25.40
CA ALA A 143 35.85 -13.27 26.35
C ALA A 143 36.17 -12.90 27.82
N SER A 144 37.38 -12.45 28.11
CA SER A 144 37.78 -12.01 29.46
C SER A 144 37.00 -10.76 29.91
N ILE A 145 36.79 -9.79 29.03
CA ILE A 145 36.04 -8.56 29.35
C ILE A 145 34.55 -8.86 29.57
N THR A 146 34.00 -9.77 28.78
CA THR A 146 32.55 -10.10 28.81
C THR A 146 32.21 -11.18 29.86
N SER A 147 33.22 -11.92 30.33
CA SER A 147 33.03 -12.97 31.35
C SER A 147 32.64 -12.36 32.70
N GLY A 148 31.40 -12.64 33.10
CA GLY A 148 30.85 -12.10 34.37
C GLY A 148 30.32 -10.68 34.30
N ALA A 149 30.42 -10.01 33.16
CA ALA A 149 29.85 -8.69 32.98
C ALA A 149 28.32 -8.73 32.88
N SER A 150 27.67 -7.75 33.52
CA SER A 150 26.22 -7.55 33.39
C SER A 150 25.85 -7.06 32.01
N THR A 151 24.57 -7.19 31.63
CA THR A 151 24.05 -6.68 30.36
C THR A 151 24.30 -5.18 30.16
N ALA A 152 24.30 -4.42 31.26
CA ALA A 152 24.57 -2.98 31.22
C ALA A 152 26.04 -2.68 30.89
N GLU A 153 26.97 -3.39 31.51
CA GLU A 153 28.43 -3.24 31.24
C GLU A 153 28.79 -3.69 29.80
N ILE A 154 28.16 -4.76 29.30
CA ILE A 154 28.32 -5.18 27.89
C ILE A 154 27.84 -4.09 26.94
N LYS A 155 26.70 -3.45 27.24
CA LYS A 155 26.19 -2.35 26.45
C LYS A 155 27.12 -1.16 26.46
N GLU A 156 27.64 -0.76 27.62
CA GLU A 156 28.58 0.33 27.72
C GLU A 156 29.90 0.05 26.96
N PHE A 157 30.34 -1.19 26.97
CA PHE A 157 31.50 -1.62 26.16
C PHE A 157 31.22 -1.52 24.64
N ILE A 158 30.04 -1.90 24.18
CA ILE A 158 29.63 -1.77 22.78
C ILE A 158 29.59 -0.28 22.38
N ASP A 159 28.98 0.56 23.22
CA ASP A 159 28.91 2.01 22.97
C ASP A 159 30.33 2.64 22.88
N TYR A 160 31.26 2.16 23.69
CA TYR A 160 32.66 2.58 23.64
C TYR A 160 33.38 2.16 22.34
N LEU A 161 33.11 0.94 21.87
CA LEU A 161 33.64 0.47 20.59
C LEU A 161 33.09 1.28 19.39
N ASP A 162 31.83 1.64 19.43
CA ASP A 162 31.19 2.50 18.42
C ASP A 162 31.81 3.90 18.38
N ILE A 163 32.14 4.46 19.54
CA ILE A 163 32.87 5.74 19.64
C ILE A 163 34.28 5.59 19.04
N PHE A 164 34.99 4.53 19.37
CA PHE A 164 36.33 4.27 18.86
C PHE A 164 36.33 4.09 17.33
N GLU A 165 35.34 3.40 16.77
CA GLU A 165 35.18 3.25 15.33
C GLU A 165 34.95 4.60 14.62
N LYS A 166 34.15 5.47 15.22
CA LYS A 166 33.95 6.85 14.72
C LYS A 166 35.28 7.64 14.71
N TYR A 167 36.02 7.61 15.80
CA TYR A 167 37.31 8.29 15.88
C TYR A 167 38.34 7.79 14.84
N ARG A 168 38.36 6.47 14.59
CA ARG A 168 39.23 5.88 13.56
C ARG A 168 38.86 6.33 12.15
N LYS A 169 37.58 6.48 11.86
CA LYS A 169 37.11 6.98 10.56
C LYS A 169 37.47 8.45 10.33
N PHE A 170 37.53 9.25 11.41
CA PHE A 170 37.87 10.68 11.30
C PHE A 170 39.36 10.96 11.47
N GLY A 171 40.10 10.11 12.14
CA GLY A 171 41.57 10.28 12.37
C GLY A 171 42.47 9.77 11.27
N GLY A 172 41.97 9.10 10.24
CA GLY A 172 42.76 8.53 9.14
C GLY A 172 42.97 9.44 7.94
N LYS A 173 42.83 10.75 8.07
CA LYS A 173 43.17 11.75 7.07
C LYS A 173 44.29 12.65 7.63
N ASN A 174 45.50 12.14 7.64
CA ASN A 174 46.75 12.92 7.60
C ASN A 174 47.69 12.27 6.60
#